data_e7886c9ffb7d1e74a1374ad04d2de356
#
_entry.id   e7886c9ffb7d1e74a1374ad04d2de356
#
_cell.length_a   1.000
_cell.length_b   1.000
_cell.length_c   1.000
_cell.angle_alpha   90.00
_cell.angle_beta   90.00
_cell.angle_gamma   90.00
#
_symmetry.space_group_name_H-M   'P 1'
#
loop_
_entity.id
_entity.type
_entity.pdbx_description
1 polymer ?
#
loop_
_entity_poly.entity_id
_entity_poly.type
_entity_poly.pdbx_seq_one_letter_code
_entity_poly.pdbx_strand_id
1 'polypeptide(L)'
;KEATENALYLKVALEELRGVAEGCGTDFASLLALNVRTELLPSDFLAKAGAPGQGAANECTSFAVSGDGAPVWLAQNWDWIGLQRPALVLLDVRPDAGARQLVMSEAGMLAKAGFNEHGLGITLNILRSVRDGEAPGLPTHILLRALLECTCVEEAIEFARRCTFAASSNVLVADAQ
;
A
#
# COMPACT_ATOMS: atom_id res chain seq x y z
N LYS A 1 13.60 -19.14 7.98
CA LYS A 1 13.33 -18.77 6.56
C LYS A 1 12.36 -17.59 6.44
N GLU A 2 11.22 -17.60 7.15
CA GLU A 2 10.17 -16.54 7.08
C GLU A 2 10.68 -15.15 7.49
N ALA A 3 11.44 -15.06 8.59
CA ALA A 3 12.02 -13.79 9.05
C ALA A 3 13.03 -13.18 8.05
N THR A 4 13.58 -14.00 7.12
CA THR A 4 14.62 -13.54 6.17
C THR A 4 14.01 -12.85 4.95
N GLU A 5 12.84 -13.27 4.47
CA GLU A 5 12.19 -12.64 3.32
C GLU A 5 11.60 -11.27 3.68
N ASN A 6 10.85 -11.19 4.78
CA ASN A 6 10.31 -9.91 5.28
C ASN A 6 11.45 -8.90 5.54
N ALA A 7 12.58 -9.35 6.06
CA ALA A 7 13.75 -8.50 6.29
C ALA A 7 14.38 -7.99 4.99
N LEU A 8 14.38 -8.79 3.92
CA LEU A 8 14.92 -8.37 2.62
C LEU A 8 14.04 -7.29 1.98
N TYR A 9 12.71 -7.49 1.93
CA TYR A 9 11.78 -6.48 1.39
C TYR A 9 11.81 -5.19 2.21
N LEU A 10 11.85 -5.32 3.54
CA LEU A 10 11.97 -4.15 4.40
C LEU A 10 13.28 -3.38 4.12
N LYS A 11 14.39 -4.09 3.90
CA LYS A 11 15.68 -3.46 3.56
C LYS A 11 15.60 -2.68 2.26
N VAL A 12 15.06 -3.27 1.20
CA VAL A 12 14.89 -2.60 -0.12
C VAL A 12 13.99 -1.37 0.02
N ALA A 13 12.84 -1.50 0.70
CA ALA A 13 11.93 -0.40 0.95
C ALA A 13 12.59 0.75 1.74
N LEU A 14 13.42 0.43 2.73
CA LEU A 14 14.16 1.43 3.51
C LEU A 14 15.25 2.13 2.66
N GLU A 15 15.89 1.44 1.74
CA GLU A 15 16.85 2.04 0.80
C GLU A 15 16.15 2.99 -0.18
N GLU A 16 15.01 2.59 -0.75
CA GLU A 16 14.18 3.45 -1.60
C GLU A 16 13.73 4.71 -0.84
N LEU A 17 13.22 4.56 0.38
CA LEU A 17 12.82 5.69 1.23
C LEU A 17 13.99 6.64 1.56
N ARG A 18 15.21 6.15 1.74
CA ARG A 18 16.38 7.02 1.90
C ARG A 18 16.65 7.83 0.65
N GLY A 19 16.59 7.20 -0.53
CA GLY A 19 16.75 7.92 -1.80
C GLY A 19 15.67 8.99 -2.01
N VAL A 20 14.42 8.71 -1.65
CA VAL A 20 13.34 9.70 -1.69
C VAL A 20 13.60 10.84 -0.71
N ALA A 21 14.04 10.55 0.52
CA ALA A 21 14.36 11.56 1.53
C ALA A 21 15.48 12.49 1.05
N GLU A 22 16.56 11.94 0.49
CA GLU A 22 17.65 12.71 -0.11
C GLU A 22 17.18 13.58 -1.28
N GLY A 23 16.39 13.00 -2.20
CA GLY A 23 15.91 13.71 -3.39
C GLY A 23 14.96 14.87 -3.08
N CYS A 24 14.15 14.79 -2.03
CA CYS A 24 13.24 15.85 -1.62
C CYS A 24 13.79 16.75 -0.50
N GLY A 25 14.99 16.49 0.01
CA GLY A 25 15.63 17.29 1.06
C GLY A 25 14.93 17.20 2.42
N THR A 26 14.25 16.09 2.71
CA THR A 26 13.60 15.85 4.01
C THR A 26 14.39 14.82 4.83
N ASP A 27 14.12 14.77 6.15
CA ASP A 27 14.74 13.75 6.98
C ASP A 27 14.07 12.38 6.79
N PHE A 28 14.89 11.34 6.87
CA PHE A 28 14.44 9.96 6.67
C PHE A 28 13.39 9.50 7.70
N ALA A 29 13.48 9.98 8.95
CA ALA A 29 12.55 9.55 9.99
C ALA A 29 11.13 10.07 9.73
N SER A 30 10.99 11.30 9.26
CA SER A 30 9.71 11.87 8.84
C SER A 30 9.10 11.10 7.67
N LEU A 31 9.92 10.75 6.68
CA LEU A 31 9.45 9.99 5.52
C LEU A 31 9.06 8.54 5.90
N LEU A 32 9.84 7.92 6.78
CA LEU A 32 9.50 6.60 7.32
C LEU A 32 8.18 6.66 8.10
N ALA A 33 8.01 7.64 8.99
CA ALA A 33 6.78 7.83 9.75
C ALA A 33 5.55 8.00 8.85
N LEU A 34 5.70 8.69 7.71
CA LEU A 34 4.65 8.79 6.70
C LEU A 34 4.26 7.42 6.13
N ASN A 35 5.21 6.55 5.86
CA ASN A 35 4.99 5.22 5.28
C ASN A 35 4.48 4.18 6.30
N VAL A 36 4.68 4.41 7.59
CA VAL A 36 4.14 3.57 8.67
C VAL A 36 3.00 4.25 9.43
N ARG A 37 2.41 5.29 8.85
CA ARG A 37 1.37 6.07 9.52
C ARG A 37 0.12 5.27 9.89
N THR A 38 -0.23 4.26 9.08
CA THR A 38 -1.39 3.39 9.34
C THR A 38 -1.24 2.65 10.66
N GLU A 39 -0.02 2.27 11.00
CA GLU A 39 0.37 1.56 12.21
C GLU A 39 0.55 2.50 13.41
N LEU A 40 0.92 3.76 13.16
CA LEU A 40 1.19 4.75 14.20
C LEU A 40 -0.04 5.56 14.62
N LEU A 41 -0.99 5.77 13.71
CA LEU A 41 -2.13 6.64 13.98
C LEU A 41 -3.18 5.91 14.84
N PRO A 42 -3.67 6.55 15.91
CA PRO A 42 -4.76 6.01 16.71
C PRO A 42 -5.99 5.66 15.84
N SER A 43 -6.73 4.64 16.23
CA SER A 43 -7.91 4.17 15.50
C SER A 43 -9.00 5.24 15.33
N ASP A 44 -9.05 6.23 16.21
CA ASP A 44 -9.99 7.35 16.20
C ASP A 44 -9.44 8.62 15.50
N PHE A 45 -8.19 8.58 15.01
CA PHE A 45 -7.57 9.73 14.36
C PHE A 45 -8.39 10.21 13.16
N LEU A 46 -8.85 9.31 12.32
CA LEU A 46 -9.63 9.65 11.12
C LEU A 46 -11.00 10.23 11.47
N ALA A 47 -11.62 9.74 12.54
CA ALA A 47 -12.88 10.29 13.04
C ALA A 47 -12.71 11.72 13.58
N LYS A 48 -11.53 12.05 14.12
CA LYS A 48 -11.20 13.38 14.64
C LYS A 48 -10.65 14.33 13.57
N ALA A 49 -10.01 13.82 12.52
CA ALA A 49 -9.45 14.62 11.43
C ALA A 49 -10.49 15.08 10.41
N GLY A 50 -11.71 14.55 10.45
CA GLY A 50 -12.82 14.99 9.62
C GLY A 50 -13.26 16.42 9.99
N ALA A 51 -13.40 17.31 9.01
CA ALA A 51 -13.98 18.64 9.22
C ALA A 51 -15.42 18.48 9.71
N PRO A 52 -15.92 19.42 10.58
CA PRO A 52 -17.32 19.41 11.01
C PRO A 52 -18.26 19.39 9.79
N GLY A 53 -19.10 18.36 9.69
CA GLY A 53 -20.04 18.19 8.58
C GLY A 53 -19.63 17.22 7.47
N GLN A 54 -18.42 16.70 7.47
CA GLN A 54 -18.06 15.52 6.69
C GLN A 54 -18.31 14.29 7.57
N GLY A 55 -19.31 13.49 7.19
CA GLY A 55 -19.60 12.24 7.89
C GLY A 55 -18.37 11.37 8.03
N ALA A 56 -18.35 10.50 9.03
CA ALA A 56 -17.26 9.59 9.38
C ALA A 56 -16.98 8.49 8.34
N ALA A 57 -17.28 8.73 7.08
CA ALA A 57 -17.15 7.78 5.99
C ALA A 57 -15.91 8.08 5.14
N ASN A 58 -14.77 7.62 5.60
CA ASN A 58 -13.68 7.31 4.69
C ASN A 58 -13.89 5.87 4.23
N GLU A 59 -14.81 5.70 3.29
CA GLU A 59 -15.18 4.39 2.77
C GLU A 59 -14.63 4.25 1.36
N CYS A 60 -13.47 3.60 1.27
CA CYS A 60 -12.97 3.12 -0.02
C CYS A 60 -13.86 1.96 -0.50
N THR A 61 -14.11 1.92 -1.79
CA THR A 61 -14.79 0.79 -2.44
C THR A 61 -13.86 0.22 -3.49
N SER A 62 -13.59 -1.09 -3.43
CA SER A 62 -12.81 -1.80 -4.44
C SER A 62 -13.64 -2.92 -5.03
N PHE A 63 -13.46 -3.18 -6.31
CA PHE A 63 -14.04 -4.35 -6.96
C PHE A 63 -13.12 -4.90 -8.04
N ALA A 64 -13.22 -6.20 -8.28
CA ALA A 64 -12.65 -6.88 -9.43
C ALA A 64 -13.77 -7.58 -10.20
N VAL A 65 -13.70 -7.53 -11.53
CA VAL A 65 -14.60 -8.23 -12.42
C VAL A 65 -13.79 -9.03 -13.40
N SER A 66 -14.08 -10.32 -13.49
CA SER A 66 -13.52 -11.24 -14.46
C SER A 66 -14.66 -12.03 -15.11
N GLY A 67 -14.42 -12.56 -16.31
CA GLY A 67 -15.38 -13.41 -17.01
C GLY A 67 -14.66 -14.20 -18.10
N ASP A 68 -15.27 -15.29 -18.55
CA ASP A 68 -14.71 -16.20 -19.55
C ASP A 68 -14.29 -15.45 -20.82
N GLY A 69 -12.97 -15.34 -21.03
CA GLY A 69 -12.37 -14.66 -22.19
C GLY A 69 -12.49 -13.13 -22.19
N ALA A 70 -12.96 -12.52 -21.09
CA ALA A 70 -13.04 -11.07 -20.93
C ALA A 70 -11.79 -10.52 -20.20
N PRO A 71 -11.42 -9.25 -20.43
CA PRO A 71 -10.37 -8.60 -19.63
C PRO A 71 -10.78 -8.56 -18.16
N VAL A 72 -9.78 -8.73 -17.29
CA VAL A 72 -9.96 -8.50 -15.85
C VAL A 72 -9.95 -7.00 -15.56
N TRP A 73 -10.96 -6.54 -14.84
CA TRP A 73 -11.07 -5.17 -14.38
C TRP A 73 -10.87 -5.10 -12.87
N LEU A 74 -9.90 -4.31 -12.45
CA LEU A 74 -9.69 -3.97 -11.04
C LEU A 74 -9.87 -2.47 -10.88
N ALA A 75 -10.75 -2.04 -9.97
CA ALA A 75 -11.05 -0.64 -9.75
C ALA A 75 -11.23 -0.31 -8.27
N GLN A 76 -11.00 0.95 -7.95
CA GLN A 76 -11.17 1.49 -6.60
C GLN A 76 -11.65 2.94 -6.64
N ASN A 77 -12.65 3.26 -5.80
CA ASN A 77 -12.85 4.60 -5.30
C ASN A 77 -12.01 4.75 -4.03
N TRP A 78 -11.13 5.73 -4.02
CA TRP A 78 -10.33 6.05 -2.85
C TRP A 78 -10.82 7.35 -2.23
N ASP A 79 -11.59 7.21 -1.15
CA ASP A 79 -12.13 8.32 -0.39
C ASP A 79 -11.20 8.61 0.78
N TRP A 80 -10.59 9.79 0.77
CA TRP A 80 -9.58 10.19 1.73
C TRP A 80 -9.72 11.65 2.12
N ILE A 81 -8.92 12.11 3.08
CA ILE A 81 -8.92 13.50 3.56
C ILE A 81 -8.63 14.45 2.39
N GLY A 82 -9.60 15.32 2.07
CA GLY A 82 -9.50 16.23 0.91
C GLY A 82 -8.27 17.14 0.93
N LEU A 83 -7.73 17.45 2.10
CA LEU A 83 -6.51 18.23 2.26
C LEU A 83 -5.26 17.55 1.64
N GLN A 84 -5.28 16.22 1.49
CA GLN A 84 -4.18 15.47 0.89
C GLN A 84 -4.27 15.34 -0.64
N ARG A 85 -5.35 15.81 -1.24
CA ARG A 85 -5.52 15.75 -2.70
C ARG A 85 -4.35 16.35 -3.50
N PRO A 86 -3.72 17.47 -3.09
CA PRO A 86 -2.55 18.00 -3.80
C PRO A 86 -1.29 17.12 -3.70
N ALA A 87 -1.24 16.18 -2.77
CA ALA A 87 -0.12 15.26 -2.60
C ALA A 87 -0.25 13.98 -3.43
N LEU A 88 -1.37 13.79 -4.16
CA LEU A 88 -1.55 12.61 -5.01
C LEU A 88 -0.56 12.60 -6.15
N VAL A 89 0.10 11.45 -6.34
CA VAL A 89 1.07 11.23 -7.42
C VAL A 89 0.80 9.91 -8.13
N LEU A 90 1.15 9.86 -9.39
CA LEU A 90 1.24 8.63 -10.17
C LEU A 90 2.71 8.37 -10.47
N LEU A 91 3.24 7.25 -10.00
CA LEU A 91 4.62 6.87 -10.11
C LEU A 91 4.78 5.79 -11.19
N ASP A 92 5.63 6.02 -12.18
CA ASP A 92 6.14 5.01 -13.11
C ASP A 92 7.48 4.51 -12.57
N VAL A 93 7.42 3.44 -11.78
CA VAL A 93 8.59 2.86 -11.11
C VAL A 93 9.26 1.86 -12.02
N ARG A 94 10.55 2.07 -12.27
CA ARG A 94 11.38 1.23 -13.13
C ARG A 94 12.63 0.82 -12.36
N PRO A 95 12.55 -0.23 -11.55
CA PRO A 95 13.69 -0.70 -10.78
C PRO A 95 14.77 -1.30 -11.72
N ASP A 96 16.03 -1.30 -11.28
CA ASP A 96 17.10 -1.98 -11.99
C ASP A 96 16.91 -3.51 -11.99
N ALA A 97 16.22 -4.04 -10.97
CA ALA A 97 15.80 -5.43 -10.86
C ALA A 97 14.41 -5.49 -10.22
N GLY A 98 13.53 -6.35 -10.73
CA GLY A 98 12.14 -6.45 -10.31
C GLY A 98 11.17 -5.95 -11.38
N ALA A 99 9.88 -5.97 -11.09
CA ALA A 99 8.83 -5.61 -12.01
C ALA A 99 8.68 -4.08 -12.16
N ARG A 100 8.49 -3.62 -13.40
CA ARG A 100 8.02 -2.25 -13.65
C ARG A 100 6.61 -2.09 -13.09
N GLN A 101 6.35 -0.97 -12.41
CA GLN A 101 5.08 -0.74 -11.72
C GLN A 101 4.54 0.66 -12.04
N LEU A 102 3.21 0.75 -12.19
CA LEU A 102 2.50 2.02 -12.21
C LEU A 102 1.68 2.12 -10.92
N VAL A 103 2.05 3.07 -10.07
CA VAL A 103 1.56 3.15 -8.69
C VAL A 103 0.90 4.49 -8.44
N MET A 104 -0.35 4.48 -8.00
CA MET A 104 -1.01 5.64 -7.41
C MET A 104 -0.62 5.70 -5.93
N SER A 105 -0.13 6.85 -5.50
CA SER A 105 0.31 7.06 -4.12
C SER A 105 0.16 8.53 -3.68
N GLU A 106 0.60 8.84 -2.50
CA GLU A 106 0.85 10.21 -2.02
C GLU A 106 2.35 10.48 -2.07
N ALA A 107 2.73 11.74 -2.32
CA ALA A 107 4.13 12.16 -2.35
C ALA A 107 4.88 11.71 -1.09
N GLY A 108 5.97 10.99 -1.27
CA GLY A 108 6.76 10.41 -0.19
C GLY A 108 6.31 9.02 0.30
N MET A 109 5.22 8.47 -0.21
CA MET A 109 4.77 7.12 0.13
C MET A 109 5.08 6.13 -1.00
N LEU A 110 5.43 4.89 -0.64
CA LEU A 110 5.86 3.87 -1.60
C LEU A 110 4.71 3.36 -2.48
N ALA A 111 3.57 3.03 -1.90
CA ALA A 111 2.43 2.53 -2.67
C ALA A 111 1.10 2.67 -1.91
N LYS A 112 0.01 2.79 -2.69
CA LYS A 112 -1.39 2.67 -2.21
C LYS A 112 -2.21 1.74 -3.09
N ALA A 113 -2.22 1.96 -4.39
CA ALA A 113 -2.85 1.11 -5.38
C ALA A 113 -2.01 1.15 -6.66
N GLY A 114 -2.08 0.13 -7.49
CA GLY A 114 -1.30 0.10 -8.72
C GLY A 114 -1.35 -1.25 -9.41
N PHE A 115 -0.54 -1.35 -10.44
CA PHE A 115 -0.33 -2.61 -11.16
C PHE A 115 1.10 -2.69 -11.70
N ASN A 116 1.53 -3.90 -12.04
CA ASN A 116 2.85 -4.16 -12.57
C ASN A 116 2.80 -4.66 -14.02
N GLU A 117 3.96 -4.82 -14.64
CA GLU A 117 4.10 -5.29 -16.02
C GLU A 117 3.68 -6.75 -16.25
N HIS A 118 3.53 -7.55 -15.17
CA HIS A 118 3.02 -8.92 -15.25
C HIS A 118 1.49 -8.96 -15.30
N GLY A 119 0.82 -7.81 -15.18
CA GLY A 119 -0.64 -7.71 -15.16
C GLY A 119 -1.26 -7.91 -13.78
N LEU A 120 -0.44 -8.00 -12.72
CA LEU A 120 -0.95 -8.03 -11.35
C LEU A 120 -1.32 -6.63 -10.90
N GLY A 121 -2.53 -6.46 -10.38
CA GLY A 121 -3.01 -5.22 -9.79
C GLY A 121 -3.43 -5.37 -8.34
N ILE A 122 -3.32 -4.29 -7.57
CA ILE A 122 -3.72 -4.22 -6.17
C ILE A 122 -4.51 -2.96 -5.86
N THR A 123 -5.44 -3.07 -4.91
CA THR A 123 -6.13 -1.94 -4.29
C THR A 123 -6.15 -2.09 -2.78
N LEU A 124 -6.35 -1.00 -2.04
CA LEU A 124 -6.30 -0.97 -0.58
C LEU A 124 -7.58 -0.37 0.00
N ASN A 125 -8.27 -1.11 0.85
CA ASN A 125 -9.29 -0.58 1.75
C ASN A 125 -8.77 -0.68 3.20
N ILE A 126 -8.58 0.47 3.84
CA ILE A 126 -8.12 0.49 5.24
C ILE A 126 -9.22 -0.03 6.14
N LEU A 127 -8.90 -1.04 6.92
CA LEU A 127 -9.74 -1.56 7.99
C LEU A 127 -9.14 -1.20 9.35
N ARG A 128 -9.92 -1.38 10.39
CA ARG A 128 -9.48 -1.22 11.77
C ARG A 128 -9.93 -2.41 12.60
N SER A 129 -9.06 -2.85 13.49
CA SER A 129 -9.31 -3.92 14.43
C SER A 129 -8.86 -3.49 15.82
N VAL A 130 -9.50 -4.04 16.84
CA VAL A 130 -9.04 -3.88 18.23
C VAL A 130 -7.66 -4.48 18.48
N ARG A 131 -7.19 -5.30 17.57
CA ARG A 131 -5.87 -5.95 17.63
C ARG A 131 -4.76 -5.17 16.92
N ASP A 132 -5.09 -4.06 16.26
CA ASP A 132 -4.10 -3.24 15.58
C ASP A 132 -3.07 -2.69 16.59
N GLY A 133 -1.78 -2.89 16.30
CA GLY A 133 -0.68 -2.47 17.17
C GLY A 133 -0.34 -3.43 18.32
N GLU A 134 -1.02 -4.57 18.46
CA GLU A 134 -0.66 -5.59 19.49
C GLU A 134 0.70 -6.27 19.23
N ALA A 135 1.11 -6.37 17.96
CA ALA A 135 2.36 -6.99 17.58
C ALA A 135 3.06 -6.20 16.47
N PRO A 136 4.41 -6.22 16.43
CA PRO A 136 5.13 -5.68 15.30
C PRO A 136 4.87 -6.51 14.04
N GLY A 137 4.85 -5.85 12.87
CA GLY A 137 4.61 -6.51 11.61
C GLY A 137 5.05 -5.65 10.42
N LEU A 138 4.86 -6.19 9.22
CA LEU A 138 5.14 -5.47 7.99
C LEU A 138 4.13 -4.31 7.84
N PRO A 139 4.61 -3.07 7.67
CA PRO A 139 3.72 -1.93 7.48
C PRO A 139 2.91 -2.03 6.18
N THR A 140 1.67 -1.58 6.20
CA THR A 140 0.71 -1.69 5.10
C THR A 140 1.27 -1.15 3.77
N HIS A 141 1.86 0.03 3.76
CA HIS A 141 2.35 0.63 2.50
C HIS A 141 3.62 -0.06 1.97
N ILE A 142 4.41 -0.68 2.84
CA ILE A 142 5.54 -1.52 2.43
C ILE A 142 5.03 -2.85 1.88
N LEU A 143 4.01 -3.45 2.50
CA LEU A 143 3.33 -4.63 1.95
C LEU A 143 2.83 -4.37 0.53
N LEU A 144 2.11 -3.27 0.31
CA LEU A 144 1.55 -2.95 -1.01
C LEU A 144 2.63 -2.84 -2.08
N ARG A 145 3.78 -2.24 -1.74
CA ARG A 145 4.92 -2.16 -2.65
C ARG A 145 5.50 -3.55 -2.95
N ALA A 146 5.64 -4.41 -1.92
CA ALA A 146 6.14 -5.77 -2.08
C ALA A 146 5.20 -6.65 -2.92
N LEU A 147 3.89 -6.52 -2.76
CA LEU A 147 2.91 -7.26 -3.56
C LEU A 147 3.00 -6.94 -5.06
N LEU A 148 3.38 -5.71 -5.41
CA LEU A 148 3.60 -5.32 -6.81
C LEU A 148 4.88 -5.90 -7.43
N GLU A 149 5.71 -6.63 -6.69
CA GLU A 149 6.81 -7.43 -7.22
C GLU A 149 6.37 -8.86 -7.59
N CYS A 150 5.18 -9.30 -7.17
CA CYS A 150 4.65 -10.62 -7.49
C CYS A 150 4.19 -10.69 -8.95
N THR A 151 4.23 -11.89 -9.52
CA THR A 151 3.89 -12.12 -10.94
C THR A 151 2.43 -12.55 -11.15
N CYS A 152 1.78 -13.08 -10.11
CA CYS A 152 0.40 -13.57 -10.14
C CYS A 152 -0.26 -13.50 -8.75
N VAL A 153 -1.58 -13.70 -8.69
CA VAL A 153 -2.37 -13.69 -7.45
C VAL A 153 -1.90 -14.75 -6.46
N GLU A 154 -1.54 -15.94 -6.92
CA GLU A 154 -1.09 -17.04 -6.06
C GLU A 154 0.20 -16.68 -5.34
N GLU A 155 1.15 -16.06 -6.03
CA GLU A 155 2.41 -15.60 -5.44
C GLU A 155 2.16 -14.50 -4.41
N ALA A 156 1.28 -13.55 -4.71
CA ALA A 156 0.89 -12.47 -3.79
C ALA A 156 0.24 -13.02 -2.51
N ILE A 157 -0.66 -14.01 -2.62
CA ILE A 157 -1.28 -14.68 -1.48
C ILE A 157 -0.23 -15.42 -0.66
N GLU A 158 0.66 -16.17 -1.30
CA GLU A 158 1.70 -16.92 -0.61
C GLU A 158 2.68 -16.00 0.10
N PHE A 159 3.05 -14.87 -0.52
CA PHE A 159 3.85 -13.83 0.14
C PHE A 159 3.12 -13.28 1.38
N ALA A 160 1.85 -12.89 1.24
CA ALA A 160 1.08 -12.32 2.35
C ALA A 160 0.92 -13.31 3.52
N ARG A 161 0.72 -14.61 3.24
CA ARG A 161 0.62 -15.65 4.27
C ARG A 161 1.88 -15.82 5.11
N ARG A 162 3.04 -15.45 4.59
CA ARG A 162 4.33 -15.50 5.29
C ARG A 162 4.62 -14.23 6.10
N CYS A 163 3.78 -13.20 5.95
CA CYS A 163 3.96 -11.94 6.65
C CYS A 163 3.16 -11.88 7.96
N THR A 164 3.70 -11.18 8.95
CA THR A 164 2.95 -10.69 10.10
C THR A 164 2.62 -9.22 9.86
N PHE A 165 1.40 -8.81 10.17
CA PHE A 165 0.91 -7.44 9.96
C PHE A 165 0.68 -6.73 11.29
N ALA A 166 1.04 -5.45 11.35
CA ALA A 166 0.83 -4.61 12.54
C ALA A 166 -0.53 -3.90 12.52
N ALA A 167 -1.15 -3.74 11.35
CA ALA A 167 -2.45 -3.11 11.18
C ALA A 167 -3.36 -3.91 10.25
N SER A 168 -4.65 -3.78 10.45
CA SER A 168 -5.67 -4.41 9.61
C SER A 168 -5.83 -3.66 8.30
N SER A 169 -5.97 -4.40 7.22
CA SER A 169 -6.25 -3.87 5.88
C SER A 169 -6.96 -4.92 5.04
N ASN A 170 -7.73 -4.49 4.07
CA ASN A 170 -8.21 -5.35 3.00
C ASN A 170 -7.47 -4.97 1.71
N VAL A 171 -6.74 -5.91 1.14
CA VAL A 171 -6.06 -5.75 -0.15
C VAL A 171 -6.75 -6.65 -1.15
N LEU A 172 -7.36 -6.06 -2.18
CA LEU A 172 -7.90 -6.80 -3.31
C LEU A 172 -6.80 -6.92 -4.35
N VAL A 173 -6.53 -8.15 -4.77
CA VAL A 173 -5.50 -8.49 -5.75
C VAL A 173 -6.17 -9.15 -6.94
N ALA A 174 -5.78 -8.78 -8.14
CA ALA A 174 -6.23 -9.41 -9.37
C ALA A 174 -5.08 -9.45 -10.37
N ASP A 175 -5.06 -10.44 -11.26
CA ASP A 175 -4.14 -10.51 -12.38
C ASP A 175 -4.87 -10.71 -13.71
N ALA A 176 -4.12 -10.71 -14.79
CA ALA A 176 -4.64 -10.81 -16.15
C ALA A 176 -4.89 -12.25 -16.61
N GLN A 177 -4.72 -13.26 -15.72
CA GLN A 177 -4.85 -14.67 -16.05
C GLN A 177 -6.25 -15.20 -15.79
#